data_46db892ab7ebd67e5990872119a83cc9
#
_entry.id   46db892ab7ebd67e5990872119a83cc9
#
_cell.length_a   1.000
_cell.length_b   1.000
_cell.length_c   1.000
_cell.angle_alpha   90.00
_cell.angle_beta   90.00
_cell.angle_gamma   90.00
#
_symmetry.space_group_name_H-M   'P 1'
#
loop_
_entity.id
_entity.type
_entity.pdbx_description
1 polymer ?
#
loop_
_entity_poly.entity_id
_entity_poly.type
_entity_poly.pdbx_seq_one_letter_code
_entity_poly.pdbx_strand_id
1 'polypeptide(L)'
;MLYAGIMSFKIKHIIFLGTLFTLLNLFFPNKNLNALTLTETENVSIGAIVGSIPTIDPSPGGGTYQSGVRFSGLAYPNALVTVQKRDSTFVTVTADEKGAFSILIPETSWQLFTLFAVDVKGRKSTLLNFPTILYSGYITDISGIRFAPTLVTDKLSVKKGDFITVSGSALPNSNIEVSFEGEESKTFYLVSDSLGFFSATVPLDLKNGEYVVRAFYPKDSRTSKALKITVGNSSILRNEATNNIPGDCNFDQNITLVDFSVLAFWYGKPNPPKCVDANSDKIINLIDFSIVAFYWNG
;
A
#
# COMPACT_ATOMS: atom_id res chain seq x y z
N MET A 1 20.67 39.07 44.29
CA MET A 1 21.84 38.84 43.43
C MET A 1 21.78 37.55 42.61
N LEU A 2 20.58 36.96 42.43
CA LEU A 2 20.40 35.66 41.72
C LEU A 2 19.70 35.78 40.33
N TYR A 3 19.26 36.95 39.94
CA TYR A 3 18.55 37.14 38.65
C TYR A 3 19.43 37.54 37.46
N ALA A 4 20.68 37.99 37.70
CA ALA A 4 21.59 38.41 36.63
C ALA A 4 22.34 37.25 35.97
N GLY A 5 22.47 36.09 36.63
CA GLY A 5 23.18 34.91 36.12
C GLY A 5 22.47 34.12 35.07
N ILE A 6 21.12 34.05 35.16
CA ILE A 6 20.28 33.19 34.28
C ILE A 6 20.08 33.85 32.89
N MET A 7 20.07 35.18 32.84
CA MET A 7 19.88 35.92 31.59
C MET A 7 21.17 35.93 30.74
N SER A 8 22.33 35.90 31.35
CA SER A 8 23.63 35.84 30.66
C SER A 8 23.88 34.49 30.00
N PHE A 9 23.36 33.39 30.58
CA PHE A 9 23.55 32.04 30.04
C PHE A 9 22.70 31.79 28.78
N LYS A 10 21.46 32.30 28.77
CA LYS A 10 20.58 32.18 27.58
C LYS A 10 21.06 32.99 26.39
N ILE A 11 21.61 34.19 26.62
CA ILE A 11 22.11 35.04 25.54
C ILE A 11 23.37 34.44 24.91
N LYS A 12 24.29 33.84 25.70
CA LYS A 12 25.48 33.18 25.17
C LYS A 12 25.16 31.97 24.30
N HIS A 13 24.14 31.19 24.64
CA HIS A 13 23.72 30.04 23.82
C HIS A 13 23.08 30.49 22.51
N ILE A 14 22.29 31.55 22.51
CA ILE A 14 21.64 32.09 21.31
C ILE A 14 22.68 32.65 20.35
N ILE A 15 23.69 33.35 20.86
CA ILE A 15 24.78 33.89 20.05
C ILE A 15 25.65 32.75 19.50
N PHE A 16 25.91 31.71 20.28
CA PHE A 16 26.71 30.56 19.83
C PHE A 16 25.96 29.72 18.74
N LEU A 17 24.64 29.54 18.86
CA LEU A 17 23.84 28.91 17.79
C LEU A 17 23.78 29.79 16.53
N GLY A 18 23.66 31.11 16.68
CA GLY A 18 23.62 32.02 15.54
C GLY A 18 24.95 32.06 14.77
N THR A 19 26.09 32.04 15.46
CA THR A 19 27.43 32.01 14.82
C THR A 19 27.73 30.65 14.18
N LEU A 20 27.25 29.55 14.75
CA LEU A 20 27.39 28.24 14.14
C LEU A 20 26.57 28.12 12.84
N PHE A 21 25.36 28.72 12.80
CA PHE A 21 24.51 28.74 11.60
C PHE A 21 25.09 29.62 10.48
N THR A 22 25.74 30.74 10.82
CA THR A 22 26.42 31.60 9.83
C THR A 22 27.72 31.01 9.31
N LEU A 23 28.48 30.28 10.14
CA LEU A 23 29.69 29.56 9.71
C LEU A 23 29.36 28.37 8.78
N LEU A 24 28.23 27.71 9.00
CA LEU A 24 27.79 26.62 8.13
C LEU A 24 27.42 27.10 6.70
N ASN A 25 26.92 28.33 6.56
CA ASN A 25 26.62 28.93 5.26
C ASN A 25 27.84 29.43 4.47
N LEU A 26 28.98 29.61 5.12
CA LEU A 26 30.22 29.99 4.46
C LEU A 26 30.97 28.81 3.83
N PHE A 27 30.73 27.60 4.28
CA PHE A 27 31.37 26.39 3.78
C PHE A 27 30.57 25.64 2.71
N PHE A 28 29.29 25.96 2.51
CA PHE A 28 28.44 25.40 1.48
C PHE A 28 27.77 26.52 0.69
N PRO A 29 28.42 27.02 -0.39
CA PRO A 29 27.74 27.98 -1.26
C PRO A 29 26.50 27.32 -1.89
N ASN A 30 25.39 28.01 -1.74
CA ASN A 30 24.06 27.69 -2.23
C ASN A 30 24.06 26.89 -3.54
N LYS A 31 23.98 25.58 -3.44
CA LYS A 31 23.23 24.83 -4.43
C LYS A 31 21.78 24.89 -3.97
N ASN A 32 20.90 25.35 -4.83
CA ASN A 32 19.47 25.33 -4.63
C ASN A 32 19.05 23.90 -4.24
N LEU A 33 19.08 23.62 -2.96
CA LEU A 33 18.35 22.53 -2.36
C LEU A 33 16.89 22.94 -2.43
N ASN A 34 16.26 22.71 -3.58
CA ASN A 34 14.85 22.43 -3.59
C ASN A 34 14.71 21.19 -2.71
N ALA A 35 14.50 21.43 -1.42
CA ALA A 35 13.96 20.42 -0.54
C ALA A 35 12.62 20.06 -1.14
N LEU A 36 12.62 19.01 -1.97
CA LEU A 36 11.42 18.29 -2.33
C LEU A 36 10.96 17.66 -1.01
N THR A 37 10.20 18.43 -0.25
CA THR A 37 9.38 17.91 0.81
C THR A 37 8.36 17.05 0.09
N LEU A 38 8.68 15.76 -0.11
CA LEU A 38 7.71 14.72 -0.33
C LEU A 38 6.91 14.63 0.96
N THR A 39 5.97 15.54 1.14
CA THR A 39 4.78 15.25 1.89
C THR A 39 4.08 14.18 1.05
N GLU A 40 4.24 12.91 1.40
CA GLU A 40 3.30 11.89 1.05
C GLU A 40 1.95 12.30 1.70
N THR A 41 1.26 13.24 1.09
CA THR A 41 -0.17 13.36 1.27
C THR A 41 -0.72 12.16 0.51
N GLU A 42 -0.90 11.04 1.21
CA GLU A 42 -1.86 10.05 0.78
C GLU A 42 -3.16 10.81 0.57
N ASN A 43 -3.51 11.05 -0.69
CA ASN A 43 -4.81 11.60 -1.04
C ASN A 43 -5.84 10.55 -0.64
N VAL A 44 -6.33 10.67 0.58
CA VAL A 44 -7.49 9.95 1.07
C VAL A 44 -8.68 10.49 0.29
N SER A 45 -8.98 9.91 -0.86
CA SER A 45 -10.25 10.15 -1.52
C SER A 45 -11.32 9.46 -0.68
N ILE A 46 -11.98 10.23 0.17
CA ILE A 46 -13.20 9.80 0.86
C ILE A 46 -14.31 9.80 -0.20
N GLY A 47 -14.41 8.72 -0.93
CA GLY A 47 -15.58 8.44 -1.78
C GLY A 47 -16.66 7.79 -0.93
N ALA A 48 -17.13 8.47 0.09
CA ALA A 48 -18.36 8.09 0.77
C ALA A 48 -19.53 8.62 -0.07
N ILE A 49 -20.02 7.80 -0.99
CA ILE A 49 -21.38 7.98 -1.46
C ILE A 49 -22.25 7.47 -0.32
N VAL A 50 -22.74 8.39 0.51
CA VAL A 50 -23.86 8.09 1.41
C VAL A 50 -25.08 7.90 0.52
N GLY A 51 -25.19 6.70 -0.03
CA GLY A 51 -26.38 6.28 -0.77
C GLY A 51 -27.39 5.73 0.21
N SER A 52 -28.54 6.35 0.22
CA SER A 52 -29.78 5.96 0.87
C SER A 52 -29.86 6.12 2.39
N ILE A 53 -30.85 6.88 2.79
CA ILE A 53 -31.49 6.86 4.10
C ILE A 53 -31.70 5.39 4.50
N PRO A 54 -31.30 4.94 5.69
CA PRO A 54 -31.53 3.57 6.12
C PRO A 54 -33.02 3.25 5.98
N THR A 55 -33.33 2.27 5.17
CA THR A 55 -34.68 1.72 5.09
C THR A 55 -34.97 1.06 6.41
N ILE A 56 -35.86 1.66 7.19
CA ILE A 56 -36.43 1.08 8.38
C ILE A 56 -37.31 -0.06 7.87
N ASP A 57 -36.92 -1.30 8.12
CA ASP A 57 -37.83 -2.45 8.05
C ASP A 57 -38.49 -2.60 9.43
N PRO A 58 -39.74 -2.15 9.61
CA PRO A 58 -40.45 -2.28 10.85
C PRO A 58 -41.07 -3.67 10.93
N SER A 59 -40.24 -4.70 11.12
CA SER A 59 -40.79 -6.01 11.49
C SER A 59 -41.31 -5.94 12.93
N PRO A 60 -42.61 -6.18 13.17
CA PRO A 60 -43.20 -6.22 14.51
C PRO A 60 -42.92 -7.57 15.15
N GLY A 61 -41.76 -7.74 15.67
CA GLY A 61 -41.36 -8.92 16.44
C GLY A 61 -40.10 -8.58 17.16
N GLY A 62 -40.08 -8.68 18.50
CA GLY A 62 -39.02 -8.26 19.43
C GLY A 62 -37.63 -8.86 19.18
N GLY A 63 -37.08 -8.61 18.01
CA GLY A 63 -35.71 -8.92 17.64
C GLY A 63 -34.77 -7.84 18.16
N THR A 64 -33.67 -8.21 18.73
CA THR A 64 -32.55 -7.33 19.04
C THR A 64 -32.07 -6.69 17.75
N TYR A 65 -32.32 -5.38 17.57
CA TYR A 65 -31.82 -4.63 16.43
C TYR A 65 -30.30 -4.65 16.43
N GLN A 66 -29.70 -5.25 15.41
CA GLN A 66 -28.25 -5.35 15.30
C GLN A 66 -27.72 -4.04 14.73
N SER A 67 -26.90 -3.33 15.50
CA SER A 67 -26.13 -2.20 15.01
C SER A 67 -24.89 -2.69 14.27
N GLY A 68 -24.50 -2.00 13.19
CA GLY A 68 -23.30 -2.40 12.46
C GLY A 68 -23.01 -1.52 11.27
N VAL A 69 -21.97 -1.91 10.54
CA VAL A 69 -21.61 -1.35 9.24
C VAL A 69 -21.48 -2.47 8.20
N ARG A 70 -22.03 -2.23 7.02
CA ARG A 70 -21.83 -3.10 5.86
C ARG A 70 -20.97 -2.38 4.84
N PHE A 71 -19.85 -3.00 4.47
CA PHE A 71 -19.01 -2.58 3.37
C PHE A 71 -19.27 -3.47 2.18
N SER A 72 -19.55 -2.88 1.00
CA SER A 72 -19.78 -3.65 -0.22
C SER A 72 -19.25 -2.93 -1.45
N GLY A 73 -18.85 -3.70 -2.46
CA GLY A 73 -18.29 -3.13 -3.67
C GLY A 73 -17.60 -4.14 -4.56
N LEU A 74 -16.60 -3.67 -5.30
CA LEU A 74 -15.82 -4.46 -6.24
C LEU A 74 -14.33 -4.38 -5.90
N ALA A 75 -13.70 -5.54 -5.82
CA ALA A 75 -12.26 -5.75 -5.74
C ALA A 75 -11.77 -6.47 -7.01
N TYR A 76 -10.57 -6.99 -6.98
CA TYR A 76 -10.09 -7.89 -8.04
C TYR A 76 -10.77 -9.27 -7.88
N PRO A 77 -11.01 -10.03 -8.96
CA PRO A 77 -11.52 -11.39 -8.85
C PRO A 77 -10.70 -12.25 -7.90
N ASN A 78 -11.38 -12.95 -7.00
CA ASN A 78 -10.79 -13.81 -5.98
C ASN A 78 -9.80 -13.09 -5.02
N ALA A 79 -9.85 -11.76 -4.96
CA ALA A 79 -9.02 -10.99 -4.05
C ALA A 79 -9.45 -11.17 -2.59
N LEU A 80 -8.50 -11.13 -1.70
CA LEU A 80 -8.74 -11.11 -0.27
C LEU A 80 -8.99 -9.67 0.18
N VAL A 81 -10.23 -9.34 0.53
CA VAL A 81 -10.60 -8.02 1.05
C VAL A 81 -10.51 -8.05 2.56
N THR A 82 -9.66 -7.21 3.11
CA THR A 82 -9.42 -7.12 4.56
C THR A 82 -9.96 -5.81 5.10
N VAL A 83 -10.66 -5.89 6.22
CA VAL A 83 -11.04 -4.75 7.03
C VAL A 83 -10.19 -4.73 8.28
N GLN A 84 -9.54 -3.61 8.53
CA GLN A 84 -8.81 -3.32 9.77
C GLN A 84 -9.61 -2.37 10.64
N LYS A 85 -9.48 -2.55 11.95
CA LYS A 85 -9.99 -1.68 12.98
C LYS A 85 -8.81 -1.33 13.89
N ARG A 86 -8.44 -0.03 14.00
CA ARG A 86 -7.28 0.43 14.77
C ARG A 86 -5.99 -0.33 14.36
N ASP A 87 -5.71 -0.38 13.05
CA ASP A 87 -4.54 -1.03 12.45
C ASP A 87 -4.41 -2.55 12.69
N SER A 88 -5.40 -3.18 13.29
CA SER A 88 -5.46 -4.63 13.45
C SER A 88 -6.45 -5.25 12.46
N THR A 89 -6.08 -6.37 11.85
CA THR A 89 -7.01 -7.13 11.00
C THR A 89 -8.20 -7.58 11.82
N PHE A 90 -9.40 -7.16 11.40
CA PHE A 90 -10.64 -7.48 12.08
C PHE A 90 -11.39 -8.60 11.37
N VAL A 91 -11.58 -8.48 10.06
CA VAL A 91 -12.26 -9.47 9.24
C VAL A 91 -11.72 -9.45 7.81
N THR A 92 -11.80 -10.60 7.16
CA THR A 92 -11.37 -10.79 5.79
C THR A 92 -12.42 -11.59 5.03
N VAL A 93 -12.67 -11.23 3.77
CA VAL A 93 -13.55 -11.96 2.86
C VAL A 93 -12.89 -12.09 1.50
N THR A 94 -13.16 -13.19 0.82
CA THR A 94 -12.74 -13.36 -0.58
C THR A 94 -13.82 -12.77 -1.50
N ALA A 95 -13.43 -11.89 -2.40
CA ALA A 95 -14.27 -11.41 -3.48
C ALA A 95 -14.61 -12.56 -4.44
N ASP A 96 -15.76 -12.52 -5.06
CA ASP A 96 -16.18 -13.53 -6.03
C ASP A 96 -15.39 -13.44 -7.36
N GLU A 97 -15.70 -14.30 -8.31
CA GLU A 97 -15.09 -14.33 -9.65
C GLU A 97 -15.33 -13.05 -10.46
N LYS A 98 -16.32 -12.24 -10.09
CA LYS A 98 -16.60 -10.94 -10.69
C LYS A 98 -15.99 -9.78 -9.89
N GLY A 99 -15.32 -10.10 -8.78
CA GLY A 99 -14.72 -9.14 -7.86
C GLY A 99 -15.71 -8.56 -6.84
N ALA A 100 -16.97 -9.03 -6.78
CA ALA A 100 -17.91 -8.49 -5.81
C ALA A 100 -17.63 -9.00 -4.40
N PHE A 101 -17.77 -8.11 -3.41
CA PHE A 101 -17.64 -8.46 -2.00
C PHE A 101 -18.68 -7.74 -1.15
N SER A 102 -19.00 -8.33 -0.01
CA SER A 102 -19.84 -7.73 1.04
C SER A 102 -19.41 -8.23 2.40
N ILE A 103 -19.21 -7.32 3.33
CA ILE A 103 -18.78 -7.60 4.71
C ILE A 103 -19.70 -6.85 5.66
N LEU A 104 -20.37 -7.57 6.57
CA LEU A 104 -21.15 -6.99 7.65
C LEU A 104 -20.35 -7.11 8.96
N ILE A 105 -20.15 -5.98 9.63
CA ILE A 105 -19.42 -5.89 10.90
C ILE A 105 -20.40 -5.41 11.96
N PRO A 106 -20.77 -6.23 12.96
CA PRO A 106 -21.50 -5.78 14.14
C PRO A 106 -20.66 -4.78 14.92
N GLU A 107 -21.18 -3.58 15.11
CA GLU A 107 -20.48 -2.52 15.83
C GLU A 107 -21.50 -1.50 16.36
N THR A 108 -21.21 -0.90 17.50
CA THR A 108 -22.11 0.06 18.16
C THR A 108 -21.53 1.43 18.41
N SER A 109 -20.23 1.60 18.17
CA SER A 109 -19.51 2.85 18.44
C SER A 109 -18.82 3.38 17.20
N TRP A 110 -18.52 4.68 17.18
CA TRP A 110 -17.72 5.29 16.14
C TRP A 110 -16.37 4.59 15.99
N GLN A 111 -16.01 4.26 14.78
CA GLN A 111 -14.75 3.61 14.45
C GLN A 111 -14.16 4.17 13.14
N LEU A 112 -12.85 4.14 13.07
CA LEU A 112 -12.13 4.25 11.81
C LEU A 112 -11.86 2.83 11.28
N PHE A 113 -12.46 2.51 10.14
CA PHE A 113 -12.18 1.28 9.42
C PHE A 113 -11.23 1.57 8.26
N THR A 114 -10.26 0.71 8.08
CA THR A 114 -9.34 0.75 6.95
C THR A 114 -9.52 -0.52 6.11
N LEU A 115 -9.78 -0.36 4.83
CA LEU A 115 -9.99 -1.46 3.90
C LEU A 115 -8.86 -1.53 2.89
N PHE A 116 -8.46 -2.73 2.52
CA PHE A 116 -7.59 -2.99 1.39
C PHE A 116 -7.90 -4.35 0.77
N ALA A 117 -7.50 -4.52 -0.49
CA ALA A 117 -7.59 -5.79 -1.20
C ALA A 117 -6.19 -6.32 -1.50
N VAL A 118 -6.03 -7.62 -1.41
CA VAL A 118 -4.83 -8.34 -1.82
C VAL A 118 -5.22 -9.24 -2.98
N ASP A 119 -4.55 -9.11 -4.12
CA ASP A 119 -4.84 -9.92 -5.28
C ASP A 119 -4.25 -11.34 -5.15
N VAL A 120 -4.58 -12.22 -6.08
CA VAL A 120 -4.14 -13.63 -6.06
C VAL A 120 -2.62 -13.81 -6.19
N LYS A 121 -1.88 -12.75 -6.51
CA LYS A 121 -0.41 -12.73 -6.54
C LYS A 121 0.19 -12.06 -5.30
N GLY A 122 -0.61 -11.78 -4.26
CA GLY A 122 -0.17 -11.19 -3.01
C GLY A 122 0.03 -9.66 -3.05
N ARG A 123 -0.31 -8.97 -4.17
CA ARG A 123 -0.12 -7.53 -4.27
C ARG A 123 -1.25 -6.78 -3.59
N LYS A 124 -0.91 -5.87 -2.71
CA LYS A 124 -1.85 -5.10 -1.90
C LYS A 124 -2.25 -3.79 -2.58
N SER A 125 -3.54 -3.47 -2.57
CA SER A 125 -4.05 -2.15 -2.99
C SER A 125 -3.56 -1.03 -2.08
N THR A 126 -3.82 0.21 -2.45
CA THR A 126 -3.80 1.34 -1.52
C THR A 126 -4.90 1.19 -0.48
N LEU A 127 -4.69 1.80 0.70
CA LEU A 127 -5.64 1.76 1.81
C LEU A 127 -6.82 2.69 1.55
N LEU A 128 -8.01 2.26 1.94
CA LEU A 128 -9.22 3.09 1.94
C LEU A 128 -9.69 3.26 3.39
N ASN A 129 -9.78 4.51 3.84
CA ASN A 129 -10.17 4.84 5.21
C ASN A 129 -11.62 5.32 5.26
N PHE A 130 -12.41 4.73 6.16
CA PHE A 130 -13.81 5.02 6.35
C PHE A 130 -14.06 5.39 7.83
N PRO A 131 -14.08 6.69 8.17
CA PRO A 131 -14.59 7.14 9.46
C PRO A 131 -16.11 6.94 9.49
N THR A 132 -16.59 6.04 10.34
CA THR A 132 -17.99 5.61 10.31
C THR A 132 -18.70 6.04 11.57
N ILE A 133 -19.79 6.81 11.41
CA ILE A 133 -20.73 7.11 12.46
C ILE A 133 -21.79 6.00 12.45
N LEU A 134 -22.00 5.38 13.59
CA LEU A 134 -22.94 4.27 13.78
C LEU A 134 -24.12 4.72 14.62
N TYR A 135 -25.30 4.25 14.24
CA TYR A 135 -26.54 4.48 14.97
C TYR A 135 -27.01 3.20 15.63
N SER A 136 -27.39 3.26 16.90
CA SER A 136 -27.90 2.09 17.61
C SER A 136 -29.16 1.54 16.95
N GLY A 137 -29.20 0.23 16.71
CA GLY A 137 -30.31 -0.45 16.07
C GLY A 137 -30.32 -0.38 14.52
N TYR A 138 -29.30 0.19 13.90
CA TYR A 138 -29.22 0.34 12.44
C TYR A 138 -27.93 -0.23 11.86
N ILE A 139 -28.02 -0.68 10.61
CA ILE A 139 -26.85 -1.02 9.79
C ILE A 139 -26.54 0.18 8.90
N THR A 140 -25.32 0.70 9.01
CA THR A 140 -24.79 1.74 8.10
C THR A 140 -24.23 1.05 6.86
N ASP A 141 -24.84 1.27 5.70
CA ASP A 141 -24.36 0.72 4.43
C ASP A 141 -23.35 1.66 3.75
N ILE A 142 -22.13 1.17 3.52
CA ILE A 142 -21.08 1.83 2.73
C ILE A 142 -20.88 0.98 1.48
N SER A 143 -21.49 1.40 0.39
CA SER A 143 -21.53 0.64 -0.87
C SER A 143 -20.74 1.35 -1.98
N GLY A 144 -20.55 0.67 -3.12
CA GLY A 144 -19.84 1.22 -4.27
C GLY A 144 -18.34 1.36 -4.06
N ILE A 145 -17.78 0.64 -3.08
CA ILE A 145 -16.33 0.62 -2.84
C ILE A 145 -15.63 0.01 -4.05
N ARG A 146 -14.56 0.66 -4.50
CA ARG A 146 -13.70 0.15 -5.58
C ARG A 146 -12.26 0.35 -5.17
N PHE A 147 -11.46 -0.69 -5.29
CA PHE A 147 -10.01 -0.61 -5.02
C PHE A 147 -9.26 -0.15 -6.27
N ALA A 148 -8.24 0.68 -6.09
CA ALA A 148 -7.34 1.07 -7.16
C ALA A 148 -6.61 -0.17 -7.74
N PRO A 149 -6.15 -0.15 -9.00
CA PRO A 149 -5.37 -1.25 -9.55
C PRO A 149 -4.11 -1.54 -8.72
N THR A 150 -3.66 -2.80 -8.68
CA THR A 150 -2.29 -3.11 -8.25
C THR A 150 -1.33 -2.86 -9.41
N LEU A 151 -0.05 -2.66 -9.12
CA LEU A 151 0.96 -2.42 -10.15
C LEU A 151 2.30 -3.03 -9.75
N VAL A 152 2.98 -3.64 -10.71
CA VAL A 152 4.37 -4.06 -10.63
C VAL A 152 5.06 -3.83 -11.98
N THR A 153 6.37 -3.60 -11.94
CA THR A 153 7.23 -3.53 -13.12
C THR A 153 8.25 -4.65 -13.09
N ASP A 154 8.66 -5.16 -14.25
CA ASP A 154 9.72 -6.17 -14.37
C ASP A 154 11.13 -5.61 -14.11
N LYS A 155 11.29 -4.29 -14.11
CA LYS A 155 12.58 -3.62 -13.96
C LYS A 155 12.54 -2.52 -12.91
N LEU A 156 13.65 -2.34 -12.20
CA LEU A 156 13.92 -1.21 -11.29
C LEU A 156 14.59 -0.06 -12.03
N SER A 157 15.44 -0.38 -13.02
CA SER A 157 16.08 0.56 -13.91
C SER A 157 15.91 0.10 -15.34
N VAL A 158 15.70 1.05 -16.25
CA VAL A 158 15.50 0.81 -17.69
C VAL A 158 16.51 1.63 -18.46
N LYS A 159 17.27 0.99 -19.38
CA LYS A 159 18.09 1.72 -20.31
C LYS A 159 17.19 2.54 -21.23
N LYS A 160 17.55 3.80 -21.48
CA LYS A 160 16.79 4.67 -22.39
C LYS A 160 16.50 3.99 -23.72
N GLY A 161 15.25 4.00 -24.14
CA GLY A 161 14.78 3.36 -25.37
C GLY A 161 14.51 1.86 -25.25
N ASP A 162 14.81 1.24 -24.12
CA ASP A 162 14.48 -0.15 -23.83
C ASP A 162 13.00 -0.33 -23.45
N PHE A 163 12.57 -1.57 -23.33
CA PHE A 163 11.21 -1.92 -22.95
C PHE A 163 11.11 -2.19 -21.45
N ILE A 164 9.96 -1.88 -20.88
CA ILE A 164 9.56 -2.26 -19.53
C ILE A 164 8.22 -2.98 -19.58
N THR A 165 8.07 -4.04 -18.79
CA THR A 165 6.78 -4.71 -18.63
C THR A 165 6.11 -4.18 -17.37
N VAL A 166 4.90 -3.66 -17.54
CA VAL A 166 4.00 -3.27 -16.45
C VAL A 166 2.90 -4.30 -16.34
N SER A 167 2.56 -4.72 -15.14
CA SER A 167 1.46 -5.66 -14.91
C SER A 167 0.77 -5.42 -13.58
N GLY A 168 -0.45 -5.93 -13.45
CA GLY A 168 -1.22 -5.74 -12.24
C GLY A 168 -2.54 -6.48 -12.25
N SER A 169 -3.33 -6.23 -11.19
CA SER A 169 -4.73 -6.63 -11.10
C SER A 169 -5.63 -5.40 -11.01
N ALA A 170 -6.79 -5.49 -11.63
CA ALA A 170 -7.81 -4.45 -11.70
C ALA A 170 -9.19 -5.08 -11.68
N LEU A 171 -10.24 -4.29 -11.80
CA LEU A 171 -11.59 -4.81 -12.06
C LEU A 171 -11.62 -5.50 -13.43
N PRO A 172 -12.43 -6.54 -13.63
CA PRO A 172 -12.54 -7.23 -14.92
C PRO A 172 -12.92 -6.30 -16.08
N ASN A 173 -12.31 -6.52 -17.24
CA ASN A 173 -12.61 -5.81 -18.50
C ASN A 173 -12.61 -4.27 -18.35
N SER A 174 -11.71 -3.75 -17.52
CA SER A 174 -11.66 -2.32 -17.20
C SER A 174 -10.48 -1.64 -17.90
N ASN A 175 -10.71 -0.41 -18.33
CA ASN A 175 -9.64 0.46 -18.83
C ASN A 175 -8.74 0.89 -17.67
N ILE A 176 -7.44 0.89 -17.91
CA ILE A 176 -6.41 1.24 -16.95
C ILE A 176 -5.45 2.22 -17.62
N GLU A 177 -5.11 3.27 -16.92
CA GLU A 177 -4.04 4.18 -17.29
C GLU A 177 -2.83 3.89 -16.43
N VAL A 178 -1.65 3.75 -17.04
CA VAL A 178 -0.37 3.62 -16.34
C VAL A 178 0.48 4.84 -16.68
N SER A 179 0.68 5.71 -15.71
CA SER A 179 1.49 6.92 -15.84
C SER A 179 2.92 6.70 -15.34
N PHE A 180 3.86 7.27 -16.08
CA PHE A 180 5.24 7.47 -15.68
C PHE A 180 5.44 8.97 -15.50
N GLU A 181 5.72 9.42 -14.31
CA GLU A 181 5.81 10.83 -13.93
C GLU A 181 7.20 11.16 -13.40
N GLY A 182 7.85 12.15 -13.99
CA GLY A 182 9.20 12.61 -13.63
C GLY A 182 9.53 13.91 -14.35
N GLU A 183 10.75 14.04 -14.90
CA GLU A 183 11.12 15.21 -15.72
C GLU A 183 10.22 15.32 -16.97
N GLU A 184 9.78 14.18 -17.49
CA GLU A 184 8.76 14.05 -18.53
C GLU A 184 7.65 13.16 -18.01
N SER A 185 6.49 13.20 -18.67
CA SER A 185 5.38 12.32 -18.33
C SER A 185 4.95 11.51 -19.55
N LYS A 186 4.66 10.23 -19.33
CA LYS A 186 4.13 9.34 -20.36
C LYS A 186 3.04 8.45 -19.78
N THR A 187 1.94 8.32 -20.49
CA THR A 187 0.83 7.47 -20.08
C THR A 187 0.55 6.40 -21.12
N PHE A 188 0.31 5.19 -20.65
CA PHE A 188 -0.10 4.05 -21.47
C PHE A 188 -1.51 3.62 -21.06
N TYR A 189 -2.31 3.24 -22.06
CA TYR A 189 -3.70 2.81 -21.89
C TYR A 189 -3.78 1.31 -22.08
N LEU A 190 -4.28 0.63 -21.08
CA LEU A 190 -4.37 -0.84 -21.02
C LEU A 190 -5.80 -1.25 -20.71
N VAL A 191 -6.09 -2.53 -20.91
CA VAL A 191 -7.37 -3.13 -20.52
C VAL A 191 -7.07 -4.41 -19.75
N SER A 192 -7.74 -4.61 -18.62
CA SER A 192 -7.69 -5.87 -17.89
C SER A 192 -8.54 -6.93 -18.59
N ASP A 193 -8.14 -8.18 -18.48
CA ASP A 193 -8.91 -9.33 -18.94
C ASP A 193 -10.14 -9.62 -18.06
N SER A 194 -10.86 -10.70 -18.37
CA SER A 194 -12.04 -11.15 -17.60
C SER A 194 -11.71 -11.62 -16.18
N LEU A 195 -10.44 -11.97 -15.92
CA LEU A 195 -9.91 -12.33 -14.60
C LEU A 195 -9.33 -11.13 -13.85
N GLY A 196 -9.42 -9.94 -14.42
CA GLY A 196 -8.91 -8.70 -13.84
C GLY A 196 -7.41 -8.50 -14.00
N PHE A 197 -6.68 -9.33 -14.76
CA PHE A 197 -5.26 -9.12 -14.99
C PHE A 197 -4.99 -8.17 -16.15
N PHE A 198 -3.97 -7.33 -16.01
CA PHE A 198 -3.41 -6.57 -17.12
C PHE A 198 -1.90 -6.73 -17.15
N SER A 199 -1.35 -6.74 -18.37
CA SER A 199 0.10 -6.77 -18.61
C SER A 199 0.40 -6.18 -19.98
N ALA A 200 1.41 -5.33 -20.03
CA ALA A 200 1.92 -4.80 -21.30
C ALA A 200 3.43 -4.54 -21.23
N THR A 201 4.11 -4.83 -22.31
CA THR A 201 5.51 -4.43 -22.52
C THR A 201 5.52 -3.17 -23.37
N VAL A 202 6.00 -2.07 -22.80
CA VAL A 202 5.94 -0.74 -23.39
C VAL A 202 7.34 -0.17 -23.60
N PRO A 203 7.58 0.56 -24.70
CA PRO A 203 8.87 1.22 -24.94
C PRO A 203 8.99 2.45 -24.03
N LEU A 204 10.12 2.57 -23.34
CA LEU A 204 10.37 3.67 -22.41
C LEU A 204 11.45 4.61 -22.99
N ASP A 205 11.04 5.45 -23.94
CA ASP A 205 11.87 6.53 -24.47
C ASP A 205 11.58 7.83 -23.71
N LEU A 206 12.12 7.89 -22.49
CA LEU A 206 12.06 9.05 -21.60
C LEU A 206 13.48 9.55 -21.36
N LYS A 207 13.63 10.78 -20.89
CA LYS A 207 14.92 11.30 -20.44
C LYS A 207 15.47 10.49 -19.27
N ASN A 208 16.80 10.50 -19.12
CA ASN A 208 17.44 9.90 -17.96
C ASN A 208 16.98 10.61 -16.68
N GLY A 209 16.55 9.83 -15.69
CA GLY A 209 16.04 10.37 -14.43
C GLY A 209 15.23 9.35 -13.64
N GLU A 210 14.72 9.80 -12.50
CA GLU A 210 13.81 9.04 -11.68
C GLU A 210 12.37 9.30 -12.09
N TYR A 211 11.56 8.24 -12.11
CA TYR A 211 10.15 8.29 -12.47
C TYR A 211 9.33 7.54 -11.43
N VAL A 212 8.16 8.10 -11.16
CA VAL A 212 7.13 7.46 -10.35
C VAL A 212 6.10 6.84 -11.28
N VAL A 213 5.83 5.56 -11.12
CA VAL A 213 4.86 4.83 -11.92
C VAL A 213 3.62 4.54 -11.10
N ARG A 214 2.45 4.84 -11.65
CA ARG A 214 1.15 4.58 -11.03
C ARG A 214 0.17 4.01 -12.04
N ALA A 215 -0.75 3.19 -11.57
CA ALA A 215 -1.89 2.71 -12.35
C ALA A 215 -3.19 3.23 -11.71
N PHE A 216 -4.16 3.60 -12.54
CA PHE A 216 -5.46 4.10 -12.11
C PHE A 216 -6.54 3.85 -13.16
N TYR A 217 -7.79 3.89 -12.75
CA TYR A 217 -8.91 3.88 -13.70
C TYR A 217 -9.13 5.27 -14.26
N PRO A 218 -9.49 5.41 -15.55
CA PRO A 218 -9.82 6.70 -16.13
C PRO A 218 -10.87 7.44 -15.29
N LYS A 219 -10.63 8.73 -15.02
CA LYS A 219 -11.51 9.60 -14.23
C LYS A 219 -11.66 9.19 -12.75
N ASP A 220 -10.82 8.31 -12.25
CA ASP A 220 -10.72 7.96 -10.82
C ASP A 220 -9.47 8.63 -10.23
N SER A 221 -9.60 9.24 -9.07
CA SER A 221 -8.46 9.84 -8.36
C SER A 221 -7.62 8.82 -7.59
N ARG A 222 -8.14 7.60 -7.40
CA ARG A 222 -7.46 6.52 -6.68
C ARG A 222 -6.42 5.86 -7.56
N THR A 223 -5.20 5.80 -7.05
CA THR A 223 -4.05 5.23 -7.76
C THR A 223 -3.53 3.98 -7.06
N SER A 224 -2.81 3.14 -7.79
CA SER A 224 -1.98 2.08 -7.22
C SER A 224 -0.93 2.65 -6.25
N LYS A 225 -0.30 1.80 -5.47
CA LYS A 225 0.96 2.18 -4.82
C LYS A 225 1.93 2.73 -5.87
N ALA A 226 2.63 3.79 -5.52
CA ALA A 226 3.65 4.39 -6.38
C ALA A 226 4.87 3.48 -6.45
N LEU A 227 5.34 3.20 -7.66
CA LEU A 227 6.60 2.49 -7.90
C LEU A 227 7.64 3.48 -8.40
N LYS A 228 8.85 3.43 -7.86
CA LYS A 228 9.99 4.19 -8.37
C LYS A 228 10.78 3.35 -9.36
N ILE A 229 11.11 3.94 -10.49
CA ILE A 229 12.03 3.38 -11.50
C ILE A 229 13.03 4.45 -11.91
N THR A 230 14.17 4.01 -12.44
CA THR A 230 15.18 4.92 -13.02
C THR A 230 15.30 4.65 -14.51
N VAL A 231 15.25 5.68 -15.34
CA VAL A 231 15.67 5.61 -16.74
C VAL A 231 17.13 6.08 -16.84
N GLY A 232 18.00 5.26 -17.42
CA GLY A 232 19.43 5.53 -17.42
C GLY A 232 20.19 4.75 -18.48
N ASN A 233 21.42 4.38 -18.18
CA ASN A 233 22.33 3.73 -19.13
C ASN A 233 22.26 2.20 -19.08
N SER A 234 21.57 1.61 -18.11
CA SER A 234 21.48 0.16 -17.93
C SER A 234 20.09 -0.27 -17.46
N SER A 235 19.68 -1.46 -17.88
CA SER A 235 18.47 -2.10 -17.39
C SER A 235 18.80 -3.03 -16.23
N ILE A 236 18.06 -2.90 -15.13
CA ILE A 236 18.15 -3.76 -13.94
C ILE A 236 16.79 -4.38 -13.74
N LEU A 237 16.71 -5.70 -13.80
CA LEU A 237 15.49 -6.44 -13.53
C LEU A 237 15.06 -6.22 -12.07
N ARG A 238 13.78 -6.02 -11.89
CA ARG A 238 13.16 -6.19 -10.58
C ARG A 238 13.05 -7.71 -10.38
N ASN A 239 14.09 -8.32 -9.81
CA ASN A 239 13.94 -9.69 -9.40
C ASN A 239 12.80 -9.73 -8.38
N GLU A 240 11.84 -10.63 -8.58
CA GLU A 240 10.90 -10.97 -7.51
C GLU A 240 11.66 -11.42 -6.24
N ALA A 241 12.91 -11.87 -6.42
CA ALA A 241 13.86 -12.15 -5.35
C ALA A 241 14.45 -10.93 -4.62
N THR A 242 14.41 -9.70 -5.18
CA THR A 242 14.94 -8.51 -4.47
C THR A 242 13.88 -7.80 -3.63
N ASN A 243 12.61 -8.15 -3.79
CA ASN A 243 11.55 -7.85 -2.82
C ASN A 243 11.24 -9.04 -1.92
N ASN A 244 11.90 -10.15 -2.09
CA ASN A 244 11.84 -11.27 -1.16
C ASN A 244 12.76 -10.94 0.02
N ILE A 245 12.23 -10.24 1.00
CA ILE A 245 12.77 -10.35 2.34
C ILE A 245 12.67 -11.83 2.68
N PRO A 246 13.77 -12.53 3.00
CA PRO A 246 13.70 -13.92 3.36
C PRO A 246 12.66 -14.14 4.46
N GLY A 247 11.70 -15.02 4.22
CA GLY A 247 10.61 -15.24 5.16
C GLY A 247 9.31 -14.49 4.86
N ASP A 248 9.32 -13.45 4.04
CA ASP A 248 8.11 -12.71 3.66
C ASP A 248 7.27 -13.55 2.68
N CYS A 249 6.43 -14.41 3.23
CA CYS A 249 5.59 -15.32 2.46
C CYS A 249 4.23 -14.73 2.05
N ASN A 250 3.83 -13.64 2.66
CA ASN A 250 2.63 -12.91 2.29
C ASN A 250 2.94 -11.71 1.36
N PHE A 251 4.23 -11.46 1.06
CA PHE A 251 4.74 -10.41 0.17
C PHE A 251 4.28 -9.00 0.57
N ASP A 252 4.09 -8.74 1.87
CA ASP A 252 3.69 -7.43 2.38
C ASP A 252 4.88 -6.51 2.73
N GLN A 253 6.13 -7.01 2.54
CA GLN A 253 7.40 -6.36 2.84
C GLN A 253 7.65 -6.14 4.34
N ASN A 254 6.90 -6.81 5.20
CA ASN A 254 7.11 -6.82 6.62
C ASN A 254 7.33 -8.25 7.09
N ILE A 255 8.30 -8.46 7.96
CA ILE A 255 8.47 -9.73 8.65
C ILE A 255 7.78 -9.62 10.00
N THR A 256 6.69 -10.34 10.14
CA THR A 256 5.80 -10.32 11.30
C THR A 256 5.59 -11.73 11.87
N LEU A 257 4.79 -11.84 12.94
CA LEU A 257 4.38 -13.15 13.48
C LEU A 257 3.62 -14.01 12.45
N VAL A 258 2.99 -13.39 11.44
CA VAL A 258 2.30 -14.12 10.37
C VAL A 258 3.32 -14.93 9.57
N ASP A 259 4.44 -14.34 9.18
CA ASP A 259 5.51 -15.00 8.42
C ASP A 259 6.20 -16.08 9.25
N PHE A 260 6.47 -15.79 10.52
CA PHE A 260 7.00 -16.79 11.46
C PHE A 260 6.05 -17.98 11.64
N SER A 261 4.73 -17.77 11.59
CA SER A 261 3.77 -18.87 11.67
C SER A 261 3.81 -19.76 10.43
N VAL A 262 4.02 -19.17 9.25
CA VAL A 262 4.21 -19.93 8.00
C VAL A 262 5.53 -20.72 8.05
N LEU A 263 6.59 -20.08 8.52
CA LEU A 263 7.90 -20.72 8.71
C LEU A 263 7.79 -21.92 9.68
N ALA A 264 7.14 -21.71 10.83
CA ALA A 264 6.91 -22.76 11.82
C ALA A 264 6.05 -23.92 11.28
N PHE A 265 5.06 -23.62 10.44
CA PHE A 265 4.27 -24.68 9.78
C PHE A 265 5.12 -25.56 8.89
N TRP A 266 6.13 -25.03 8.21
CA TRP A 266 6.99 -25.78 7.30
C TRP A 266 8.20 -26.41 7.98
N TYR A 267 8.43 -26.16 9.26
CA TYR A 267 9.54 -26.74 10.01
C TYR A 267 9.58 -28.26 9.91
N GLY A 268 10.69 -28.81 9.42
CA GLY A 268 10.88 -30.24 9.24
C GLY A 268 10.01 -30.92 8.19
N LYS A 269 9.25 -30.17 7.38
CA LYS A 269 8.44 -30.73 6.29
C LYS A 269 9.19 -30.73 4.96
N PRO A 270 8.92 -31.73 4.09
CA PRO A 270 9.53 -31.79 2.76
C PRO A 270 8.92 -30.78 1.79
N ASN A 271 9.70 -30.37 0.78
CA ASN A 271 9.29 -29.48 -0.30
C ASN A 271 8.71 -28.13 0.19
N PRO A 272 9.44 -27.38 1.03
CA PRO A 272 8.98 -26.09 1.48
C PRO A 272 8.88 -25.10 0.31
N PRO A 273 7.95 -24.11 0.38
CA PRO A 273 7.94 -22.99 -0.56
C PRO A 273 9.23 -22.18 -0.42
N LYS A 274 9.66 -21.57 -1.54
CA LYS A 274 10.91 -20.76 -1.56
C LYS A 274 10.92 -19.60 -0.57
N CYS A 275 9.76 -19.05 -0.22
CA CYS A 275 9.68 -17.91 0.69
C CYS A 275 10.12 -18.27 2.12
N VAL A 276 9.89 -19.50 2.58
CA VAL A 276 10.29 -19.94 3.93
C VAL A 276 11.72 -20.48 3.98
N ASP A 277 12.26 -20.93 2.86
CA ASP A 277 13.62 -21.47 2.71
C ASP A 277 14.60 -20.30 2.52
N ALA A 278 14.94 -19.65 3.61
CA ALA A 278 15.68 -18.40 3.61
C ALA A 278 17.15 -18.55 3.15
N ASN A 279 17.73 -19.73 3.37
CA ASN A 279 19.10 -20.07 2.95
C ASN A 279 19.14 -20.91 1.67
N SER A 280 17.99 -21.30 1.11
CA SER A 280 17.85 -22.09 -0.12
C SER A 280 18.47 -23.50 -0.06
N ASP A 281 18.50 -24.11 1.13
CA ASP A 281 19.01 -25.47 1.33
C ASP A 281 17.92 -26.57 1.27
N LYS A 282 16.66 -26.19 1.05
CA LYS A 282 15.45 -27.02 0.96
C LYS A 282 15.03 -27.68 2.29
N ILE A 283 15.56 -27.22 3.40
CA ILE A 283 15.26 -27.72 4.73
C ILE A 283 14.93 -26.55 5.64
N ILE A 284 13.70 -26.51 6.17
CA ILE A 284 13.35 -25.48 7.14
C ILE A 284 13.79 -25.89 8.52
N ASN A 285 14.73 -25.12 9.08
CA ASN A 285 15.33 -25.36 10.38
C ASN A 285 15.61 -24.03 11.11
N LEU A 286 16.33 -24.07 12.23
CA LEU A 286 16.64 -22.89 13.03
C LEU A 286 17.50 -21.84 12.31
N ILE A 287 18.20 -22.23 11.23
CA ILE A 287 18.98 -21.27 10.43
C ILE A 287 18.04 -20.34 9.69
N ASP A 288 16.97 -20.88 9.08
CA ASP A 288 15.94 -20.06 8.39
C ASP A 288 15.26 -19.12 9.37
N PHE A 289 14.89 -19.61 10.55
CA PHE A 289 14.33 -18.76 11.61
C PHE A 289 15.28 -17.62 12.00
N SER A 290 16.59 -17.90 12.08
CA SER A 290 17.59 -16.87 12.42
C SER A 290 17.73 -15.81 11.32
N ILE A 291 17.69 -16.23 10.05
CA ILE A 291 17.74 -15.33 8.91
C ILE A 291 16.47 -14.46 8.88
N VAL A 292 15.29 -15.07 9.01
CA VAL A 292 14.02 -14.36 9.00
C VAL A 292 13.93 -13.38 10.18
N ALA A 293 14.39 -13.78 11.37
CA ALA A 293 14.43 -12.92 12.55
C ALA A 293 15.29 -11.67 12.36
N PHE A 294 16.35 -11.75 11.56
CA PHE A 294 17.19 -10.58 11.24
C PHE A 294 16.42 -9.50 10.49
N TYR A 295 15.41 -9.88 9.72
CA TYR A 295 14.55 -8.96 8.95
C TYR A 295 13.27 -8.55 9.68
N TRP A 296 13.12 -8.92 10.96
CA TRP A 296 11.96 -8.56 11.77
C TRP A 296 11.75 -7.05 11.81
N ASN A 297 10.55 -6.60 11.47
CA ASN A 297 10.19 -5.18 11.44
C ASN A 297 8.72 -4.89 11.84
N GLY A 298 8.05 -5.92 12.38
CA GLY A 298 6.66 -5.86 12.84
C GLY A 298 6.51 -5.92 14.36
#